data_f9a0c5252926195abc8353d06ad8f7e8
#
_entry.id   f9a0c5252926195abc8353d06ad8f7e8
#
_cell.length_a   1.000
_cell.length_b   1.000
_cell.length_c   1.000
_cell.angle_alpha   90.00
_cell.angle_beta   90.00
_cell.angle_gamma   90.00
#
_symmetry.space_group_name_H-M   'P 1'
#
loop_
_entity.id
_entity.type
_entity.pdbx_description
1 polymer ?
#
loop_
_entity_poly.entity_id
_entity_poly.type
_entity_poly.pdbx_seq_one_letter_code
_entity_poly.pdbx_strand_id
1 'polypeptide(L)'
;MTNDEILAGLNDQWPPCVQLLGGHGTAYDQGRRELTMTYEAKPEHCHSGAIVQGGFITAMIDATMAYAVMGVKDGIEGIATLEIKVSFMAPGRPGPMTCRGWPVNMGRSIGHLEGDLRQGGRLI
;
A
#
# COMPACT_ATOMS: atom_id res chain seq x y z
N MET A 1 11.41 -0.96 18.90
CA MET A 1 10.10 -1.59 18.64
C MET A 1 10.28 -2.82 17.78
N THR A 2 9.47 -3.82 18.02
CA THR A 2 9.44 -5.03 17.18
C THR A 2 8.64 -4.76 15.91
N ASN A 3 8.77 -5.65 14.91
CA ASN A 3 7.96 -5.59 13.71
C ASN A 3 6.46 -5.60 14.04
N ASP A 4 6.06 -6.45 14.99
CA ASP A 4 4.65 -6.56 15.39
C ASP A 4 4.15 -5.30 16.07
N GLU A 5 4.97 -4.64 16.87
CA GLU A 5 4.62 -3.37 17.53
C GLU A 5 4.42 -2.25 16.51
N ILE A 6 5.28 -2.17 15.51
CA ILE A 6 5.16 -1.18 14.44
C ILE A 6 3.87 -1.43 13.66
N LEU A 7 3.62 -2.68 13.30
CA LEU A 7 2.43 -3.07 12.56
C LEU A 7 1.16 -2.73 13.35
N ALA A 8 1.14 -3.04 14.65
CA ALA A 8 0.00 -2.73 15.51
C ALA A 8 -0.26 -1.22 15.56
N GLY A 9 0.78 -0.41 15.65
CA GLY A 9 0.67 1.04 15.64
C GLY A 9 0.09 1.58 14.35
N LEU A 10 0.50 1.03 13.22
CA LEU A 10 -0.06 1.40 11.92
C LEU A 10 -1.54 1.03 11.84
N ASN A 11 -1.90 -0.17 12.27
CA ASN A 11 -3.29 -0.65 12.20
C ASN A 11 -4.24 0.10 13.14
N ASP A 12 -3.73 0.81 14.12
CA ASP A 12 -4.53 1.58 15.06
C ASP A 12 -5.08 2.89 14.47
N GLN A 13 -4.47 3.41 13.41
CA GLN A 13 -4.70 4.79 12.97
C GLN A 13 -4.80 4.97 11.45
N TRP A 14 -5.43 4.04 10.76
CA TRP A 14 -5.61 4.22 9.31
C TRP A 14 -6.52 5.41 9.01
N PRO A 15 -6.11 6.31 8.10
CA PRO A 15 -6.97 7.42 7.71
C PRO A 15 -8.17 6.97 6.89
N PRO A 16 -9.19 7.82 6.72
CA PRO A 16 -10.39 7.47 5.96
C PRO A 16 -10.14 6.91 4.57
N CYS A 17 -9.13 7.42 3.86
CA CYS A 17 -8.83 6.94 2.51
C CYS A 17 -8.36 5.48 2.49
N VAL A 18 -7.61 5.05 3.50
CA VAL A 18 -7.19 3.65 3.63
C VAL A 18 -8.37 2.79 4.06
N GLN A 19 -9.20 3.30 4.99
CA GLN A 19 -10.41 2.60 5.42
C GLN A 19 -11.38 2.38 4.27
N LEU A 20 -11.51 3.38 3.40
CA LEU A 20 -12.37 3.31 2.20
C LEU A 20 -11.97 2.14 1.30
N LEU A 21 -10.69 1.83 1.24
CA LEU A 21 -10.15 0.75 0.44
C LEU A 21 -10.12 -0.59 1.19
N GLY A 22 -10.60 -0.62 2.44
CA GLY A 22 -10.56 -1.80 3.29
C GLY A 22 -9.15 -2.22 3.68
N GLY A 23 -8.26 -1.24 3.84
CA GLY A 23 -6.84 -1.48 4.08
C GLY A 23 -6.54 -1.97 5.49
N HIS A 24 -5.66 -2.96 5.58
CA HIS A 24 -5.20 -3.53 6.83
C HIS A 24 -3.76 -4.04 6.67
N GLY A 25 -2.88 -3.66 7.58
CA GLY A 25 -1.49 -4.14 7.56
C GLY A 25 -1.40 -5.56 8.08
N THR A 26 -0.73 -6.43 7.35
CA THR A 26 -0.59 -7.85 7.71
C THR A 26 0.83 -8.25 8.10
N ALA A 27 1.84 -7.51 7.65
CA ALA A 27 3.23 -7.76 8.02
C ALA A 27 4.09 -6.52 7.86
N TYR A 28 5.10 -6.40 8.70
CA TYR A 28 6.10 -5.36 8.58
C TYR A 28 7.49 -5.92 8.85
N ASP A 29 8.46 -5.57 8.00
CA ASP A 29 9.85 -5.98 8.13
C ASP A 29 10.73 -4.73 8.24
N GLN A 30 11.27 -4.47 9.44
CA GLN A 30 12.12 -3.31 9.70
C GLN A 30 13.41 -3.33 8.90
N GLY A 31 13.97 -4.51 8.67
CA GLY A 31 15.23 -4.64 7.94
C GLY A 31 15.14 -4.14 6.52
N ARG A 32 14.01 -4.38 5.88
CA ARG A 32 13.73 -3.95 4.51
C ARG A 32 12.84 -2.72 4.44
N ARG A 33 12.26 -2.32 5.56
CA ARG A 33 11.19 -1.32 5.61
C ARG A 33 10.04 -1.70 4.68
N GLU A 34 9.75 -2.99 4.60
CA GLU A 34 8.70 -3.51 3.74
C GLU A 34 7.40 -3.67 4.51
N LEU A 35 6.35 -3.02 4.03
CA LEU A 35 5.00 -3.17 4.56
C LEU A 35 4.19 -4.05 3.63
N THR A 36 3.47 -5.00 4.19
CA THR A 36 2.47 -5.79 3.47
C THR A 36 1.09 -5.41 3.98
N MET A 37 0.21 -5.07 3.07
CA MET A 37 -1.17 -4.73 3.38
C MET A 37 -2.13 -5.57 2.56
N THR A 38 -3.29 -5.83 3.12
CA THR A 38 -4.42 -6.41 2.41
C THR A 38 -5.49 -5.33 2.25
N TYR A 39 -6.07 -5.26 1.08
CA TYR A 39 -7.19 -4.38 0.76
C TYR A 39 -8.36 -5.21 0.27
N GLU A 40 -9.55 -4.66 0.36
CA GLU A 40 -10.76 -5.31 -0.13
C GLU A 40 -11.31 -4.52 -1.31
N ALA A 41 -11.12 -5.03 -2.51
CA ALA A 41 -11.71 -4.43 -3.70
C ALA A 41 -13.20 -4.78 -3.77
N LYS A 42 -14.03 -3.77 -3.95
CA LYS A 42 -15.49 -3.89 -3.94
C LYS A 42 -16.08 -3.59 -5.31
N PRO A 43 -17.33 -4.01 -5.58
CA PRO A 43 -17.99 -3.64 -6.85
C PRO A 43 -17.99 -2.15 -7.13
N GLU A 44 -18.07 -1.31 -6.10
CA GLU A 44 -18.04 0.16 -6.24
C GLU A 44 -16.70 0.68 -6.78
N HIS A 45 -15.65 -0.11 -6.69
CA HIS A 45 -14.32 0.22 -7.21
C HIS A 45 -14.16 -0.17 -8.68
N CYS A 46 -15.19 -0.80 -9.26
CA CYS A 46 -15.09 -1.35 -10.61
C CYS A 46 -15.72 -0.44 -11.67
N HIS A 47 -15.18 -0.51 -12.88
CA HIS A 47 -15.83 0.07 -14.04
C HIS A 47 -16.62 -0.99 -14.77
N SER A 48 -16.28 -1.42 -15.95
CA SER A 48 -17.04 -2.39 -16.73
C SER A 48 -16.64 -3.83 -16.40
N GLY A 49 -17.64 -4.74 -16.36
CA GLY A 49 -17.39 -6.17 -16.25
C GLY A 49 -16.69 -6.62 -14.96
N ALA A 50 -16.96 -5.95 -13.85
CA ALA A 50 -16.31 -6.26 -12.57
C ALA A 50 -14.78 -6.18 -12.64
N ILE A 51 -14.25 -5.20 -13.35
CA ILE A 51 -12.82 -4.90 -13.39
C ILE A 51 -12.55 -3.71 -12.49
N VAL A 52 -11.67 -3.88 -11.53
CA VAL A 52 -11.29 -2.81 -10.60
C VAL A 52 -10.60 -1.68 -11.38
N GLN A 53 -11.09 -0.45 -11.19
CA GLN A 53 -10.55 0.71 -11.87
C GLN A 53 -9.11 0.95 -11.42
N GLY A 54 -8.21 1.20 -12.39
CA GLY A 54 -6.77 1.29 -12.12
C GLY A 54 -6.37 2.34 -11.11
N GLY A 55 -7.14 3.42 -10.98
CA GLY A 55 -6.89 4.44 -9.98
C GLY A 55 -7.03 3.92 -8.55
N PHE A 56 -7.95 3.01 -8.29
CA PHE A 56 -8.10 2.40 -6.95
C PHE A 56 -6.93 1.47 -6.66
N ILE A 57 -6.49 0.69 -7.64
CA ILE A 57 -5.30 -0.16 -7.49
C ILE A 57 -4.08 0.70 -7.20
N THR A 58 -3.92 1.79 -7.94
CA THR A 58 -2.84 2.75 -7.72
C THR A 58 -2.89 3.35 -6.32
N ALA A 59 -4.07 3.69 -5.83
CA ALA A 59 -4.25 4.22 -4.48
C ALA A 59 -3.83 3.22 -3.41
N MET A 60 -4.14 1.94 -3.60
CA MET A 60 -3.73 0.87 -2.68
C MET A 60 -2.20 0.76 -2.62
N ILE A 61 -1.55 0.75 -3.77
CA ILE A 61 -0.08 0.66 -3.86
C ILE A 61 0.57 1.91 -3.28
N ASP A 62 0.07 3.09 -3.63
CA ASP A 62 0.59 4.37 -3.15
C ASP A 62 0.55 4.46 -1.61
N ALA A 63 -0.58 4.11 -1.01
CA ALA A 63 -0.73 4.10 0.45
C ALA A 63 0.23 3.11 1.10
N THR A 64 0.36 1.90 0.54
CA THR A 64 1.26 0.89 1.08
C THR A 64 2.72 1.37 1.07
N MET A 65 3.16 1.97 -0.03
CA MET A 65 4.51 2.53 -0.13
C MET A 65 4.74 3.64 0.89
N ALA A 66 3.82 4.57 1.00
CA ALA A 66 3.95 5.70 1.93
C ALA A 66 4.07 5.23 3.38
N TYR A 67 3.19 4.33 3.80
CA TYR A 67 3.20 3.83 5.18
C TYR A 67 4.36 2.89 5.49
N ALA A 68 4.98 2.31 4.46
CA ALA A 68 6.19 1.50 4.65
C ALA A 68 7.31 2.32 5.31
N VAL A 69 7.46 3.58 4.92
CA VAL A 69 8.48 4.46 5.52
C VAL A 69 7.99 5.21 6.74
N MET A 70 6.71 5.57 6.80
CA MET A 70 6.15 6.26 7.95
C MET A 70 6.16 5.39 9.21
N GLY A 71 6.13 4.07 9.05
CA GLY A 71 6.06 3.13 10.17
C GLY A 71 7.30 3.11 11.05
N VAL A 72 8.47 3.52 10.54
CA VAL A 72 9.73 3.36 11.26
C VAL A 72 10.56 4.61 11.40
N LYS A 73 10.28 5.66 10.67
CA LYS A 73 11.14 6.83 10.67
C LYS A 73 10.58 7.93 11.54
N ASP A 74 11.27 8.20 12.65
CA ASP A 74 10.93 9.29 13.54
C ASP A 74 10.98 10.63 12.80
N GLY A 75 9.98 11.48 13.05
CA GLY A 75 9.93 12.81 12.49
C GLY A 75 9.26 12.93 11.14
N ILE A 76 8.82 11.82 10.53
CA ILE A 76 7.98 11.89 9.35
C ILE A 76 6.53 12.07 9.80
N GLU A 77 6.01 13.28 9.62
CA GLU A 77 4.63 13.61 9.98
C GLU A 77 3.65 13.41 8.84
N GLY A 78 4.14 13.40 7.61
CA GLY A 78 3.32 13.18 6.43
C GLY A 78 4.16 12.99 5.19
N ILE A 79 3.55 12.38 4.19
CA ILE A 79 4.17 12.14 2.90
C ILE A 79 3.19 12.60 1.82
N ALA A 80 3.72 13.34 0.83
CA ALA A 80 2.96 13.72 -0.36
C ALA A 80 3.63 13.10 -1.58
N THR A 81 2.86 12.39 -2.39
CA THR A 81 3.35 11.79 -3.62
C THR A 81 3.68 12.87 -4.64
N LEU A 82 4.90 12.86 -5.13
CA LEU A 82 5.34 13.75 -6.21
C LEU A 82 5.05 13.16 -7.57
N GLU A 83 5.32 11.88 -7.71
CA GLU A 83 5.18 11.16 -8.98
C GLU A 83 4.97 9.68 -8.66
N ILE A 84 4.12 9.03 -9.42
CA ILE A 84 3.94 7.59 -9.34
C ILE A 84 3.81 7.03 -10.75
N LYS A 85 4.54 5.95 -11.03
CA LYS A 85 4.42 5.22 -12.29
C LYS A 85 3.90 3.84 -11.98
N VAL A 86 2.84 3.43 -12.67
CA VAL A 86 2.21 2.13 -12.45
C VAL A 86 2.16 1.36 -13.77
N SER A 87 2.52 0.09 -13.70
CA SER A 87 2.35 -0.84 -14.81
C SER A 87 1.35 -1.91 -14.40
N PHE A 88 0.29 -2.07 -15.19
CA PHE A 88 -0.77 -3.05 -14.92
C PHE A 88 -0.50 -4.29 -15.76
N MET A 89 -0.39 -5.44 -15.09
CA MET A 89 -0.07 -6.71 -15.74
C MET A 89 -1.31 -7.57 -16.01
N ALA A 90 -2.36 -7.39 -15.20
CA ALA A 90 -3.60 -8.16 -15.30
C ALA A 90 -4.75 -7.38 -14.67
N PRO A 91 -6.01 -7.64 -15.07
CA PRO A 91 -7.14 -7.00 -14.44
C PRO A 91 -7.35 -7.48 -13.01
N GLY A 92 -7.68 -6.56 -12.10
CA GLY A 92 -8.10 -6.87 -10.74
C GLY A 92 -9.61 -7.06 -10.67
N ARG A 93 -10.06 -7.89 -9.74
CA ARG A 93 -11.47 -8.21 -9.53
C ARG A 93 -11.88 -7.88 -8.09
N PRO A 94 -13.18 -7.74 -7.79
CA PRO A 94 -13.63 -7.64 -6.40
C PRO A 94 -13.09 -8.80 -5.57
N GLY A 95 -12.70 -8.50 -4.34
CA GLY A 95 -12.12 -9.46 -3.41
C GLY A 95 -10.84 -8.95 -2.79
N PRO A 96 -10.17 -9.79 -1.97
CA PRO A 96 -8.95 -9.39 -1.30
C PRO A 96 -7.80 -9.20 -2.27
N MET A 97 -6.99 -8.15 -2.00
CA MET A 97 -5.78 -7.84 -2.73
C MET A 97 -4.64 -7.63 -1.75
N THR A 98 -3.45 -8.12 -2.08
CA THR A 98 -2.27 -8.00 -1.23
C THR A 98 -1.27 -7.06 -1.88
N CYS A 99 -0.89 -6.01 -1.15
CA CYS A 99 0.11 -5.04 -1.58
C CYS A 99 1.36 -5.14 -0.73
N ARG A 100 2.51 -4.93 -1.36
CA ARG A 100 3.78 -4.75 -0.66
C ARG A 100 4.40 -3.45 -1.13
N GLY A 101 5.05 -2.73 -0.20
CA GLY A 101 5.76 -1.51 -0.52
C GLY A 101 7.06 -1.43 0.27
N TRP A 102 8.09 -0.90 -0.35
CA TRP A 102 9.43 -0.77 0.26
C TRP A 102 10.19 0.40 -0.35
N PRO A 103 11.12 1.02 0.43
CA PRO A 103 11.96 2.08 -0.11
C PRO A 103 13.10 1.51 -0.94
N VAL A 104 13.42 2.20 -2.02
CA VAL A 104 14.60 1.91 -2.86
C VAL A 104 15.72 2.86 -2.50
N ASN A 105 15.39 4.13 -2.32
CA ASN A 105 16.36 5.16 -1.95
C ASN A 105 15.65 6.23 -1.14
N MET A 106 16.16 6.48 0.06
CA MET A 106 15.60 7.50 0.96
C MET A 106 16.56 8.67 1.04
N GLY A 107 16.17 9.77 0.43
CA GLY A 107 16.88 11.03 0.55
C GLY A 107 16.42 11.81 1.78
N ARG A 108 16.96 13.01 1.92
CA ARG A 108 16.66 13.89 3.05
C ARG A 108 15.21 14.38 3.04
N SER A 109 14.70 14.75 1.88
CA SER A 109 13.33 15.27 1.71
C SER A 109 12.54 14.54 0.64
N ILE A 110 13.19 13.69 -0.15
CA ILE A 110 12.54 12.92 -1.22
C ILE A 110 12.95 11.46 -1.08
N GLY A 111 11.96 10.57 -1.09
CA GLY A 111 12.18 9.14 -1.10
C GLY A 111 11.69 8.52 -2.41
N HIS A 112 12.35 7.45 -2.82
CA HIS A 112 11.96 6.65 -3.96
C HIS A 112 11.56 5.26 -3.45
N LEU A 113 10.35 4.84 -3.78
CA LEU A 113 9.79 3.59 -3.29
C LEU A 113 9.27 2.76 -4.45
N GLU A 114 9.20 1.46 -4.22
CA GLU A 114 8.57 0.52 -5.13
C GLU A 114 7.52 -0.29 -4.39
N GLY A 115 6.60 -0.87 -5.16
CA GLY A 115 5.58 -1.72 -4.60
C GLY A 115 4.96 -2.60 -5.66
N ASP A 116 4.25 -3.62 -5.20
CA ASP A 116 3.47 -4.47 -6.08
C ASP A 116 2.13 -4.83 -5.44
N LEU A 117 1.20 -5.29 -6.26
CA LEU A 117 -0.10 -5.75 -5.83
C LEU A 117 -0.39 -7.09 -6.49
N ARG A 118 -0.88 -8.03 -5.69
CA ARG A 118 -1.25 -9.37 -6.15
C ARG A 118 -2.66 -9.71 -5.74
N GLN A 119 -3.30 -10.51 -6.55
CA GLN A 119 -4.61 -11.07 -6.24
C GLN A 119 -4.59 -12.55 -6.55
N GLY A 120 -4.82 -13.39 -5.52
CA GLY A 120 -4.72 -14.83 -5.67
C GLY A 120 -3.33 -15.30 -6.12
N GLY A 121 -2.27 -14.60 -5.69
CA GLY A 121 -0.90 -14.90 -6.10
C GLY A 121 -0.51 -14.33 -7.46
N ARG A 122 -1.44 -13.76 -8.21
CA ARG A 122 -1.18 -13.21 -9.54
C ARG A 122 -0.83 -11.73 -9.44
N LEU A 123 0.25 -11.34 -10.09
CA LEU A 123 0.65 -9.92 -10.17
C LEU A 123 -0.36 -9.15 -11.02
N ILE A 124 -0.91 -8.10 -10.43
CA ILE A 124 -1.87 -7.21 -11.06
C ILE A 124 -1.18 -5.91 -11.48
#